data_11a528caba8c591b0358ae64ab1773b0
#
_entry.id   11a528caba8c591b0358ae64ab1773b0
#
_cell.length_a   1.000
_cell.length_b   1.000
_cell.length_c   1.000
_cell.angle_alpha   90.00
_cell.angle_beta   90.00
_cell.angle_gamma   90.00
#
_symmetry.space_group_name_H-M   'P 1'
#
loop_
_entity.id
_entity.type
_entity.pdbx_description
1 polymer ?
#
loop_
_entity_poly.entity_id
_entity_poly.type
_entity_poly.pdbx_seq_one_letter_code
_entity_poly.pdbx_strand_id
1 'polypeptide(L)'
;MLWKRTIDKNIKTVELRSSPVVIRVNKFDEKSAKDFAEKIASAHNTGQTVIPVIIDSYGGQVYSLMSMIASIKSSEIPIATIVEGKAMSCGVILFSCGTEGYRYITED
;
A
#
# COMPACT_ATOMS: atom_id res chain seq x y z
N MET A 1 4.40 16.36 14.77
CA MET A 1 3.83 17.61 14.24
C MET A 1 2.51 17.34 13.54
N LEU A 2 1.53 18.12 13.86
CA LEU A 2 0.24 18.05 13.20
C LEU A 2 0.27 18.87 11.92
N TRP A 3 -0.13 18.26 10.81
CA TRP A 3 -0.21 18.95 9.54
C TRP A 3 -1.64 18.89 9.01
N LYS A 4 -2.18 20.05 8.66
CA LYS A 4 -3.57 20.17 8.27
C LYS A 4 -3.69 20.83 6.90
N ARG A 5 -4.51 20.25 6.04
CA ARG A 5 -4.76 20.78 4.71
C ARG A 5 -6.25 20.83 4.43
N THR A 6 -6.74 21.99 4.00
CA THR A 6 -8.11 22.18 3.54
C THR A 6 -8.07 22.46 2.04
N ILE A 7 -8.78 21.65 1.26
CA ILE A 7 -8.76 21.78 -0.21
C ILE A 7 -9.99 22.56 -0.69
N ASP A 8 -11.15 22.23 -0.15
CA ASP A 8 -12.43 22.80 -0.57
C ASP A 8 -13.40 22.76 0.61
N LYS A 9 -14.42 23.60 0.56
CA LYS A 9 -15.47 23.64 1.59
C LYS A 9 -16.24 22.33 1.71
N ASN A 10 -16.33 21.58 0.61
CA ASN A 10 -17.09 20.33 0.54
C ASN A 10 -16.23 19.11 0.72
N ILE A 11 -14.92 19.28 0.87
CA ILE A 11 -13.97 18.19 1.03
C ILE A 11 -13.51 18.14 2.48
N LYS A 12 -13.48 16.94 3.03
CA LYS A 12 -13.02 16.76 4.39
C LYS A 12 -11.56 17.18 4.54
N THR A 13 -11.28 17.87 5.64
CA THR A 13 -9.91 18.18 6.01
C THR A 13 -9.18 16.90 6.38
N VAL A 14 -8.00 16.69 5.79
CA VAL A 14 -7.12 15.57 6.15
C VAL A 14 -6.11 16.08 7.16
N GLU A 15 -5.98 15.35 8.26
CA GLU A 15 -5.12 15.70 9.36
C GLU A 15 -4.13 14.57 9.60
N LEU A 16 -2.85 14.85 9.36
CA LEU A 16 -1.79 13.88 9.56
C LEU A 16 -1.12 14.06 10.91
N ARG A 17 -0.90 12.97 11.62
CA ARG A 17 -0.22 12.94 12.91
C ARG A 17 1.28 12.71 12.77
N SER A 18 1.67 12.12 11.66
CA SER A 18 3.06 11.83 11.33
C SER A 18 3.19 11.68 9.83
N SER A 19 4.41 11.50 9.33
CA SER A 19 4.64 11.28 7.90
C SER A 19 3.89 10.06 7.40
N PRO A 20 3.20 10.16 6.26
CA PRO A 20 2.48 9.02 5.69
C PRO A 20 3.42 7.86 5.38
N VAL A 21 2.91 6.65 5.54
CA VAL A 21 3.62 5.43 5.19
C VAL A 21 3.35 5.11 3.72
N VAL A 22 4.41 4.84 2.97
CA VAL A 22 4.37 4.35 1.59
C VAL A 22 5.11 3.02 1.60
N ILE A 23 4.50 1.98 1.06
CA ILE A 23 5.08 0.65 1.07
C ILE A 23 5.59 0.32 -0.32
N ARG A 24 6.87 -0.08 -0.42
CA ARG A 24 7.46 -0.52 -1.68
C ARG A 24 7.68 -2.02 -1.64
N VAL A 25 7.23 -2.71 -2.68
CA VAL A 25 7.36 -4.16 -2.78
C VAL A 25 8.22 -4.50 -4.00
N ASN A 26 9.43 -4.98 -3.74
CA ASN A 26 10.37 -5.42 -4.77
C ASN A 26 10.57 -6.93 -4.73
N LYS A 27 10.35 -7.54 -3.60
CA LYS A 27 10.57 -8.97 -3.37
C LYS A 27 9.40 -9.59 -2.64
N PHE A 28 9.22 -10.90 -2.84
CA PHE A 28 8.25 -11.70 -2.10
C PHE A 28 9.01 -12.77 -1.35
N ASP A 29 9.45 -12.42 -0.16
CA ASP A 29 10.12 -13.33 0.76
C ASP A 29 9.59 -13.09 2.18
N GLU A 30 10.07 -13.87 3.13
CA GLU A 30 9.59 -13.81 4.50
C GLU A 30 9.82 -12.44 5.14
N LYS A 31 10.98 -11.87 4.90
CA LYS A 31 11.31 -10.55 5.45
C LYS A 31 10.41 -9.46 4.86
N SER A 32 10.22 -9.46 3.55
CA SER A 32 9.38 -8.45 2.91
C SER A 32 7.92 -8.56 3.35
N ALA A 33 7.42 -9.77 3.58
CA ALA A 33 6.06 -9.98 4.08
C ALA A 33 5.90 -9.43 5.49
N LYS A 34 6.90 -9.65 6.34
CA LYS A 34 6.90 -9.11 7.70
C LYS A 34 6.94 -7.60 7.71
N ASP A 35 7.84 -7.01 6.92
CA ASP A 35 7.94 -5.56 6.79
C ASP A 35 6.63 -4.96 6.28
N PHE A 36 6.00 -5.63 5.33
CA PHE A 36 4.73 -5.22 4.76
C PHE A 36 3.64 -5.13 5.85
N ALA A 37 3.50 -6.19 6.65
CA ALA A 37 2.53 -6.22 7.72
C ALA A 37 2.77 -5.12 8.75
N GLU A 38 4.03 -4.90 9.13
CA GLU A 38 4.39 -3.86 10.08
C GLU A 38 4.07 -2.45 9.55
N LYS A 39 4.31 -2.22 8.26
CA LYS A 39 4.02 -0.93 7.64
C LYS A 39 2.52 -0.69 7.48
N ILE A 40 1.75 -1.73 7.16
CA ILE A 40 0.30 -1.62 7.14
C ILE A 40 -0.21 -1.19 8.53
N ALA A 41 0.28 -1.84 9.58
CA ALA A 41 -0.10 -1.48 10.94
C ALA A 41 0.29 -0.05 11.30
N SER A 42 1.52 0.36 10.96
CA SER A 42 1.99 1.72 11.23
C SER A 42 1.16 2.78 10.52
N ALA A 43 0.72 2.48 9.29
CA ALA A 43 -0.06 3.43 8.50
C ALA A 43 -1.37 3.83 9.18
N HIS A 44 -1.94 2.95 9.99
CA HIS A 44 -3.18 3.23 10.72
C HIS A 44 -2.99 4.28 11.83
N ASN A 45 -1.75 4.60 12.18
CA ASN A 45 -1.45 5.57 13.24
C ASN A 45 -1.04 6.94 12.70
N THR A 46 -0.94 7.12 11.40
CA THR A 46 -0.48 8.37 10.78
C THR A 46 -1.58 9.39 10.56
N GLY A 47 -2.83 8.94 10.51
CA GLY A 47 -3.96 9.79 10.10
C GLY A 47 -4.19 9.77 8.59
N GLN A 48 -3.39 9.00 7.83
CA GLN A 48 -3.59 8.92 6.38
C GLN A 48 -4.87 8.16 6.02
N THR A 49 -5.46 8.53 4.90
CA THR A 49 -6.74 7.96 4.45
C THR A 49 -6.60 6.92 3.36
N VAL A 50 -5.39 6.68 2.91
CA VAL A 50 -5.06 5.65 1.91
C VAL A 50 -3.63 5.18 2.14
N ILE A 51 -3.37 3.91 1.86
CA ILE A 51 -2.04 3.34 2.00
C ILE A 51 -1.51 3.00 0.61
N PRO A 52 -0.53 3.75 0.08
CA PRO A 52 0.06 3.42 -1.22
C PRO A 52 0.99 2.22 -1.11
N VAL A 53 0.84 1.27 -2.02
CA VAL A 53 1.72 0.11 -2.18
C VAL A 53 2.29 0.15 -3.58
N ILE A 54 3.57 0.48 -3.70
CA ILE A 54 4.25 0.59 -4.97
C ILE A 54 4.93 -0.73 -5.30
N ILE A 55 4.57 -1.31 -6.43
CA ILE A 55 5.05 -2.62 -6.86
C ILE A 55 6.01 -2.47 -8.03
N ASP A 56 7.21 -3.02 -7.86
CA ASP A 56 8.22 -3.13 -8.90
C ASP A 56 8.96 -4.44 -8.65
N SER A 57 8.44 -5.55 -9.19
CA SER A 57 8.92 -6.87 -8.82
C SER A 57 8.75 -7.90 -9.91
N TYR A 58 9.70 -8.83 -9.98
CA TYR A 58 9.61 -10.03 -10.80
C TYR A 58 8.76 -11.13 -10.16
N GLY A 59 8.42 -10.99 -8.88
CA GLY A 59 7.69 -11.99 -8.12
C GLY A 59 8.51 -12.59 -7.00
N GLY A 60 8.17 -13.80 -6.59
CA GLY A 60 8.88 -14.49 -5.50
C GLY A 60 8.04 -15.59 -4.89
N GLN A 61 8.09 -15.72 -3.58
CA GLN A 61 7.46 -16.81 -2.84
C GLN A 61 5.95 -16.61 -2.67
N VAL A 62 5.20 -17.65 -3.01
CA VAL A 62 3.73 -17.61 -2.91
C VAL A 62 3.25 -17.42 -1.47
N TYR A 63 3.90 -18.06 -0.50
CA TYR A 63 3.51 -17.91 0.90
C TYR A 63 3.64 -16.47 1.39
N SER A 64 4.69 -15.79 0.93
CA SER A 64 4.89 -14.38 1.26
C SER A 64 3.80 -13.50 0.65
N LEU A 65 3.42 -13.80 -0.59
CA LEU A 65 2.29 -13.12 -1.24
C LEU A 65 1.00 -13.33 -0.45
N MET A 66 0.71 -14.55 -0.02
CA MET A 66 -0.50 -14.85 0.76
C MET A 66 -0.53 -14.06 2.07
N SER A 67 0.62 -13.94 2.72
CA SER A 67 0.75 -13.16 3.94
C SER A 67 0.48 -11.67 3.69
N MET A 68 0.99 -11.13 2.60
CA MET A 68 0.74 -9.74 2.22
C MET A 68 -0.73 -9.49 1.90
N ILE A 69 -1.38 -10.44 1.20
CA ILE A 69 -2.81 -10.35 0.90
C ILE A 69 -3.62 -10.33 2.19
N ALA A 70 -3.26 -11.16 3.17
CA ALA A 70 -3.93 -11.16 4.45
C ALA A 70 -3.80 -9.81 5.16
N SER A 71 -2.62 -9.17 5.07
CA SER A 71 -2.41 -7.83 5.62
C SER A 71 -3.30 -6.79 4.94
N ILE A 72 -3.42 -6.87 3.61
CA ILE A 72 -4.31 -5.97 2.86
C ILE A 72 -5.76 -6.14 3.30
N LYS A 73 -6.21 -7.39 3.42
CA LYS A 73 -7.59 -7.67 3.81
C LYS A 73 -7.91 -7.23 5.24
N SER A 74 -6.91 -7.17 6.10
CA SER A 74 -7.09 -6.73 7.48
C SER A 74 -7.12 -5.21 7.63
N SER A 75 -6.74 -4.48 6.59
CA SER A 75 -6.67 -3.02 6.64
C SER A 75 -8.06 -2.39 6.63
N GLU A 76 -8.26 -1.43 7.52
CA GLU A 76 -9.48 -0.61 7.54
C GLU A 76 -9.35 0.62 6.63
N ILE A 77 -8.15 0.86 6.12
CA ILE A 77 -7.84 1.97 5.23
C ILE A 77 -7.70 1.42 3.81
N PRO A 78 -8.27 2.09 2.79
CA PRO A 78 -8.11 1.66 1.41
C PRO A 78 -6.62 1.51 1.03
N ILE A 79 -6.33 0.49 0.25
CA ILE A 79 -4.99 0.20 -0.24
C ILE A 79 -4.91 0.58 -1.72
N ALA A 80 -4.04 1.52 -2.05
CA ALA A 80 -3.77 1.88 -3.44
C ALA A 80 -2.57 1.08 -3.92
N THR A 81 -2.77 0.21 -4.91
CA THR A 81 -1.66 -0.53 -5.51
C THR A 81 -1.23 0.17 -6.80
N ILE A 82 0.06 0.42 -6.93
CA ILE A 82 0.64 1.17 -8.03
C ILE A 82 1.78 0.37 -8.62
N VAL A 83 1.67 -0.03 -9.88
CA VAL A 83 2.78 -0.65 -10.58
C VAL A 83 3.66 0.45 -11.16
N GLU A 84 4.90 0.44 -10.72
CA GLU A 84 5.91 1.41 -11.16
C GLU A 84 7.11 0.60 -11.64
N GLY A 85 7.22 0.41 -12.93
CA GLY A 85 8.22 -0.46 -13.51
C GLY A 85 7.60 -1.78 -13.95
N LYS A 86 7.64 -2.80 -13.11
CA LYS A 86 7.15 -4.12 -13.48
C LYS A 86 6.36 -4.80 -12.37
N ALA A 87 5.40 -5.61 -12.78
CA ALA A 87 4.71 -6.52 -11.88
C ALA A 87 4.58 -7.85 -12.60
N MET A 88 5.24 -8.88 -12.09
CA MET A 88 5.25 -10.22 -12.68
C MET A 88 4.90 -11.25 -11.62
N SER A 89 4.23 -12.34 -12.03
CA SER A 89 3.91 -13.44 -11.11
C SER A 89 3.18 -12.93 -9.85
N CYS A 90 3.75 -13.10 -8.67
CA CYS A 90 3.17 -12.61 -7.41
C CYS A 90 2.87 -11.11 -7.43
N GLY A 91 3.68 -10.33 -8.17
CA GLY A 91 3.46 -8.89 -8.29
C GLY A 91 2.13 -8.54 -8.95
N VAL A 92 1.73 -9.29 -9.98
CA VAL A 92 0.45 -9.08 -10.65
C VAL A 92 -0.71 -9.38 -9.70
N ILE A 93 -0.60 -10.47 -8.95
CA ILE A 93 -1.65 -10.88 -8.02
C ILE A 93 -1.79 -9.85 -6.90
N LEU A 94 -0.67 -9.40 -6.33
CA LEU A 94 -0.71 -8.39 -5.28
C LEU A 94 -1.35 -7.09 -5.79
N PHE A 95 -1.00 -6.67 -7.01
CA PHE A 95 -1.59 -5.49 -7.63
C PHE A 95 -3.12 -5.62 -7.70
N SER A 96 -3.61 -6.80 -8.09
CA SER A 96 -5.05 -7.02 -8.24
C SER A 96 -5.80 -7.03 -6.91
N CYS A 97 -5.09 -7.15 -5.79
CA CYS A 97 -5.68 -7.13 -4.45
C CYS A 97 -5.85 -5.71 -3.90
N GLY A 98 -5.41 -4.69 -4.61
CA GLY A 98 -5.67 -3.30 -4.23
C GLY A 98 -7.16 -3.01 -4.17
N THR A 99 -7.53 -2.03 -3.36
CA THR A 99 -8.92 -1.62 -3.23
C THR A 99 -9.49 -1.21 -4.59
N GLU A 100 -10.72 -1.62 -4.87
CA GLU A 100 -11.37 -1.28 -6.13
C GLU A 100 -11.38 0.24 -6.34
N GLY A 101 -10.97 0.68 -7.52
CA GLY A 101 -10.81 2.09 -7.84
C GLY A 101 -9.48 2.69 -7.43
N TYR A 102 -8.61 1.91 -6.75
CA TYR A 102 -7.31 2.37 -6.26
C TYR A 102 -6.15 1.56 -6.86
N ARG A 103 -6.30 1.07 -8.08
CA ARG A 103 -5.26 0.31 -8.77
C ARG A 103 -4.74 1.13 -9.93
N TYR A 104 -3.44 1.40 -9.93
CA TYR A 104 -2.81 2.31 -10.88
C TYR A 104 -1.58 1.68 -11.52
N ILE A 105 -1.36 2.00 -12.79
CA ILE A 105 -0.15 1.59 -13.52
C ILE A 105 0.46 2.88 -14.07
N THR A 106 1.75 3.10 -13.82
CA THR A 106 2.45 4.24 -14.38
C THR A 106 2.73 4.00 -15.87
N GLU A 107 2.84 5.07 -16.64
CA GLU A 107 3.08 4.98 -18.08
C GLU A 107 4.50 4.53 -18.45
N ASP A 108 5.42 4.57 -17.55
CA ASP A 108 6.84 4.20 -17.82
C ASP A 108 7.11 2.71 -17.72
#